data_a95e72cd4c221bd4409bfb6af26f2adb
#
_entry.id   a95e72cd4c221bd4409bfb6af26f2adb
#
_cell.length_a   1.000
_cell.length_b   1.000
_cell.length_c   1.000
_cell.angle_alpha   90.00
_cell.angle_beta   90.00
_cell.angle_gamma   90.00
#
_symmetry.space_group_name_H-M   'P 1'
#
loop_
_entity.id
_entity.type
_entity.pdbx_description
1 polymer ?
#
loop_
_entity_poly.entity_id
_entity_poly.type
_entity_poly.pdbx_seq_one_letter_code
_entity_poly.pdbx_strand_id
1 'polypeptide(L)'
;MNYVVDSYENYKEENRLTTNNARRIEFVTTTRVLDEIIGTNSKILDCAAGTGIYAFWYADKGHDVTATDITPRHIDIINRTLTNKNYHMNTSVLDATDMSCFADDSFDIVLNMGPFYHLITEEQREKCMKECLRVLRKGGLL
;
A
#
# COMPACT_ATOMS: atom_id res chain seq x y z
N MET A 1 1.70 4.29 -22.53
CA MET A 1 1.97 2.97 -21.97
C MET A 1 2.78 3.21 -20.68
N ASN A 2 2.31 2.72 -19.55
CA ASN A 2 3.01 2.97 -18.28
C ASN A 2 3.98 1.81 -18.03
N TYR A 3 5.28 2.07 -18.07
CA TYR A 3 6.35 1.09 -17.89
C TYR A 3 6.18 0.23 -16.61
N VAL A 4 5.71 0.83 -15.53
CA VAL A 4 5.47 0.13 -14.26
C VAL A 4 4.40 -0.93 -14.41
N VAL A 5 3.25 -0.57 -15.01
CA VAL A 5 2.14 -1.49 -15.25
C VAL A 5 2.59 -2.65 -16.15
N ASP A 6 3.25 -2.35 -17.28
CA ASP A 6 3.73 -3.37 -18.21
C ASP A 6 4.73 -4.34 -17.57
N SER A 7 5.59 -3.83 -16.66
CA SER A 7 6.58 -4.64 -15.93
C SER A 7 5.90 -5.62 -14.97
N TYR A 8 4.88 -5.18 -14.22
CA TYR A 8 4.23 -6.01 -13.20
C TYR A 8 3.12 -6.90 -13.76
N GLU A 9 2.56 -6.62 -14.93
CA GLU A 9 1.60 -7.53 -15.58
C GLU A 9 2.21 -8.92 -15.86
N ASN A 10 3.52 -9.00 -16.06
CA ASN A 10 4.26 -10.23 -16.34
C ASN A 10 5.06 -10.77 -15.14
N TYR A 11 5.15 -10.04 -14.03
CA TYR A 11 5.92 -10.42 -12.85
C TYR A 11 5.03 -11.08 -11.78
N LYS A 12 5.49 -12.18 -11.18
CA LYS A 12 4.79 -12.84 -10.08
C LYS A 12 5.12 -12.20 -8.74
N GLU A 13 4.46 -11.09 -8.44
CA GLU A 13 4.65 -10.34 -7.19
C GLU A 13 4.06 -11.07 -5.96
N GLU A 14 3.09 -11.98 -6.18
CA GLU A 14 2.27 -12.62 -5.14
C GLU A 14 3.09 -13.28 -4.02
N ASN A 15 4.29 -13.76 -4.36
CA ASN A 15 5.16 -14.46 -3.41
C ASN A 15 6.45 -13.70 -3.09
N ARG A 16 6.60 -12.44 -3.51
CA ARG A 16 7.86 -11.70 -3.40
C ARG A 16 8.43 -11.73 -1.98
N LEU A 17 7.63 -11.41 -0.98
CA LEU A 17 8.08 -11.32 0.42
C LEU A 17 8.09 -12.67 1.16
N THR A 18 7.63 -13.75 0.53
CA THR A 18 7.62 -15.09 1.13
C THR A 18 8.54 -16.10 0.45
N THR A 19 9.13 -15.74 -0.71
CA THR A 19 9.86 -16.66 -1.58
C THR A 19 11.20 -17.11 -1.00
N ASN A 20 11.88 -16.25 -0.21
CA ASN A 20 13.16 -16.58 0.40
C ASN A 20 13.34 -15.91 1.77
N ASN A 21 14.34 -16.37 2.53
CA ASN A 21 14.57 -15.89 3.88
C ASN A 21 14.88 -14.39 3.99
N ALA A 22 15.59 -13.81 3.03
CA ALA A 22 15.91 -12.38 3.05
C ALA A 22 14.64 -11.51 2.94
N ARG A 23 13.73 -11.87 2.03
CA ARG A 23 12.47 -11.15 1.84
C ARG A 23 11.49 -11.36 3.01
N ARG A 24 11.52 -12.54 3.62
CA ARG A 24 10.76 -12.78 4.86
C ARG A 24 11.29 -11.94 6.02
N ILE A 25 12.60 -11.72 6.11
CA ILE A 25 13.20 -10.83 7.12
C ILE A 25 12.72 -9.39 6.90
N GLU A 26 12.70 -8.90 5.66
CA GLU A 26 12.15 -7.58 5.33
C GLU A 26 10.72 -7.42 5.88
N PHE A 27 9.82 -8.36 5.57
CA PHE A 27 8.44 -8.31 6.04
C PHE A 27 8.34 -8.36 7.57
N VAL A 28 9.03 -9.31 8.21
CA VAL A 28 8.96 -9.51 9.66
C VAL A 28 9.54 -8.32 10.42
N THR A 29 10.66 -7.76 9.97
CA THR A 29 11.26 -6.58 10.62
C THR A 29 10.40 -5.33 10.43
N THR A 30 9.87 -5.12 9.24
CA THR A 30 9.00 -3.99 8.95
C THR A 30 7.72 -4.05 9.79
N THR A 31 7.03 -5.18 9.78
CA THR A 31 5.79 -5.33 10.56
C THR A 31 6.05 -5.25 12.06
N ARG A 32 7.17 -5.77 12.57
CA ARG A 32 7.54 -5.64 13.98
C ARG A 32 7.69 -4.17 14.40
N VAL A 33 8.42 -3.37 13.62
CA VAL A 33 8.62 -1.95 13.91
C VAL A 33 7.29 -1.19 13.83
N LEU A 34 6.52 -1.43 12.76
CA LEU A 34 5.24 -0.74 12.56
C LEU A 34 4.21 -1.13 13.63
N ASP A 35 4.16 -2.38 14.05
CA ASP A 35 3.24 -2.85 15.09
C ASP A 35 3.49 -2.19 16.45
N GLU A 36 4.72 -1.73 16.73
CA GLU A 36 5.05 -1.00 17.96
C GLU A 36 4.51 0.44 17.96
N ILE A 37 4.29 1.03 16.78
CA ILE A 37 3.92 2.45 16.62
C ILE A 37 2.51 2.66 16.08
N ILE A 38 1.94 1.68 15.39
CA ILE A 38 0.56 1.72 14.89
C ILE A 38 -0.41 1.41 16.03
N GLY A 39 -1.27 2.39 16.34
CA GLY A 39 -2.34 2.21 17.32
C GLY A 39 -3.43 1.23 16.85
N THR A 40 -4.40 0.95 17.70
CA THR A 40 -5.57 0.09 17.36
C THR A 40 -6.60 0.85 16.53
N ASN A 41 -7.36 0.11 15.71
CA ASN A 41 -8.49 0.67 14.92
C ASN A 41 -8.11 1.87 14.05
N SER A 42 -6.91 1.88 13.49
CA SER A 42 -6.43 2.95 12.62
C SER A 42 -7.00 2.82 11.22
N LYS A 43 -7.19 3.94 10.54
CA LYS A 43 -7.50 4.02 9.12
C LYS A 43 -6.21 4.12 8.33
N ILE A 44 -5.88 3.07 7.57
CA ILE A 44 -4.57 2.89 6.93
C ILE A 44 -4.72 2.94 5.41
N LEU A 45 -3.92 3.76 4.76
CA LEU A 45 -3.69 3.69 3.32
C LEU A 45 -2.40 2.91 3.05
N ASP A 46 -2.50 1.79 2.35
CA ASP A 46 -1.36 1.08 1.78
C ASP A 46 -1.19 1.55 0.33
N CYS A 47 -0.25 2.48 0.13
CA CYS A 47 -0.01 3.15 -1.15
C CYS A 47 0.99 2.35 -1.97
N ALA A 48 0.60 1.94 -3.19
CA ALA A 48 1.31 0.99 -4.03
C ALA A 48 1.51 -0.37 -3.33
N ALA A 49 0.38 -0.93 -2.91
CA ALA A 49 0.30 -2.12 -2.06
C ALA A 49 0.82 -3.41 -2.72
N GLY A 50 1.07 -3.41 -4.04
CA GLY A 50 1.34 -4.63 -4.78
C GLY A 50 0.19 -5.61 -4.64
N THR A 51 0.49 -6.83 -4.24
CA THR A 51 -0.54 -7.86 -3.98
C THR A 51 -1.10 -7.82 -2.56
N GLY A 52 -0.81 -6.76 -1.80
CA GLY A 52 -1.48 -6.41 -0.54
C GLY A 52 -0.96 -7.10 0.71
N ILE A 53 0.30 -7.54 0.76
CA ILE A 53 0.82 -8.28 1.93
C ILE A 53 0.70 -7.47 3.23
N TYR A 54 1.03 -6.17 3.21
CA TYR A 54 0.88 -5.29 4.37
C TYR A 54 -0.60 -4.94 4.60
N ALA A 55 -1.37 -4.70 3.54
CA ALA A 55 -2.79 -4.44 3.64
C ALA A 55 -3.52 -5.58 4.37
N PHE A 56 -3.26 -6.84 3.99
CA PHE A 56 -3.85 -8.01 4.66
C PHE A 56 -3.36 -8.15 6.10
N TRP A 57 -2.08 -7.88 6.38
CA TRP A 57 -1.53 -7.94 7.73
C TRP A 57 -2.27 -7.02 8.69
N TYR A 58 -2.55 -5.78 8.27
CA TYR A 58 -3.26 -4.81 9.11
C TYR A 58 -4.77 -5.03 9.13
N ALA A 59 -5.38 -5.51 8.04
CA ALA A 59 -6.78 -5.90 8.04
C ALA A 59 -7.06 -7.08 8.98
N ASP A 60 -6.15 -8.05 9.06
CA ASP A 60 -6.20 -9.18 10.02
C ASP A 60 -6.17 -8.69 11.48
N LYS A 61 -5.54 -7.56 11.75
CA LYS A 61 -5.47 -6.92 13.07
C LYS A 61 -6.66 -6.00 13.37
N GLY A 62 -7.62 -5.91 12.46
CA GLY A 62 -8.86 -5.15 12.67
C GLY A 62 -8.78 -3.68 12.29
N HIS A 63 -7.75 -3.27 11.51
CA HIS A 63 -7.68 -1.91 10.97
C HIS A 63 -8.61 -1.73 9.77
N ASP A 64 -9.06 -0.50 9.53
CA ASP A 64 -9.75 -0.10 8.30
C ASP A 64 -8.70 0.23 7.23
N VAL A 65 -8.54 -0.66 6.26
CA VAL A 65 -7.45 -0.58 5.29
C VAL A 65 -7.98 -0.19 3.91
N THR A 66 -7.30 0.73 3.26
CA THR A 66 -7.46 1.01 1.83
C THR A 66 -6.15 0.66 1.12
N ALA A 67 -6.20 -0.32 0.22
CA ALA A 67 -5.05 -0.72 -0.60
C ALA A 67 -5.18 -0.15 -2.00
N THR A 68 -4.13 0.55 -2.46
CA THR A 68 -4.09 1.11 -3.81
C THR A 68 -2.86 0.65 -4.56
N ASP A 69 -2.98 0.46 -5.85
CA ASP A 69 -1.85 0.16 -6.74
C ASP A 69 -2.16 0.66 -8.15
N ILE A 70 -1.13 1.06 -8.89
CA ILE A 70 -1.30 1.51 -10.28
C ILE A 70 -1.55 0.34 -11.24
N THR A 71 -1.22 -0.88 -10.83
CA THR A 71 -1.31 -2.10 -11.63
C THR A 71 -2.66 -2.79 -11.39
N PRO A 72 -3.58 -2.82 -12.37
CA PRO A 72 -4.91 -3.44 -12.20
C PRO A 72 -4.85 -4.88 -11.74
N ARG A 73 -3.89 -5.67 -12.26
CA ARG A 73 -3.68 -7.05 -11.89
C ARG A 73 -3.43 -7.22 -10.38
N HIS A 74 -2.67 -6.33 -9.75
CA HIS A 74 -2.42 -6.37 -8.30
C HIS A 74 -3.72 -6.21 -7.51
N ILE A 75 -4.54 -5.24 -7.91
CA ILE A 75 -5.85 -5.00 -7.28
C ILE A 75 -6.79 -6.19 -7.51
N ASP A 76 -6.79 -6.81 -8.68
CA ASP A 76 -7.56 -8.02 -8.94
C ASP A 76 -7.15 -9.19 -8.03
N ILE A 77 -5.86 -9.36 -7.75
CA ILE A 77 -5.36 -10.38 -6.83
C ILE A 77 -5.85 -10.10 -5.40
N ILE A 78 -5.75 -8.86 -4.94
CA ILE A 78 -6.27 -8.44 -3.63
C ILE A 78 -7.76 -8.76 -3.55
N ASN A 79 -8.55 -8.34 -4.53
CA ASN A 79 -10.00 -8.54 -4.55
C ASN A 79 -10.40 -10.01 -4.53
N ARG A 80 -9.71 -10.87 -5.29
CA ARG A 80 -9.94 -12.33 -5.26
C ARG A 80 -9.63 -12.91 -3.87
N THR A 81 -8.56 -12.45 -3.22
CA THR A 81 -8.21 -12.89 -1.88
C THR A 81 -9.24 -12.43 -0.85
N LEU A 82 -9.79 -11.21 -1.01
CA LEU A 82 -10.84 -10.67 -0.15
C LEU A 82 -12.16 -11.44 -0.21
N THR A 83 -12.48 -12.08 -1.34
CA THR A 83 -13.77 -12.78 -1.52
C THR A 83 -14.06 -13.80 -0.41
N ASN A 84 -13.02 -14.36 0.21
CA ASN A 84 -13.12 -15.36 1.27
C ASN A 84 -12.79 -14.80 2.67
N LYS A 85 -12.69 -13.48 2.80
CA LYS A 85 -12.29 -12.80 4.03
C LYS A 85 -13.34 -11.76 4.45
N ASN A 86 -13.57 -11.63 5.74
CA ASN A 86 -14.47 -10.61 6.28
C ASN A 86 -13.66 -9.45 6.85
N TYR A 87 -12.97 -8.70 5.97
CA TYR A 87 -12.16 -7.55 6.34
C TYR A 87 -12.83 -6.23 5.96
N HIS A 88 -12.59 -5.20 6.76
CA HIS A 88 -12.84 -3.81 6.36
C HIS A 88 -11.67 -3.34 5.48
N MET A 89 -11.73 -3.70 4.19
CA MET A 89 -10.71 -3.30 3.23
C MET A 89 -11.34 -2.80 1.95
N ASN A 90 -10.91 -1.61 1.53
CA ASN A 90 -11.24 -1.03 0.24
C ASN A 90 -10.05 -1.17 -0.70
N THR A 91 -10.29 -1.23 -1.99
CA THR A 91 -9.25 -1.33 -3.01
C THR A 91 -9.50 -0.36 -4.15
N SER A 92 -8.44 0.18 -4.74
CA SER A 92 -8.55 1.03 -5.93
C SER A 92 -7.32 0.93 -6.81
N VAL A 93 -7.53 0.93 -8.13
CA VAL A 93 -6.45 1.18 -9.08
C VAL A 93 -6.16 2.68 -9.07
N LEU A 94 -4.96 3.08 -8.63
CA LEU A 94 -4.63 4.48 -8.37
C LEU A 94 -3.15 4.74 -8.58
N ASP A 95 -2.84 5.90 -9.18
CA ASP A 95 -1.48 6.43 -9.26
C ASP A 95 -1.13 7.14 -7.94
N ALA A 96 -0.01 6.76 -7.32
CA ALA A 96 0.47 7.38 -6.09
C ALA A 96 0.78 8.89 -6.20
N THR A 97 0.90 9.40 -7.42
CA THR A 97 1.11 10.84 -7.71
C THR A 97 -0.19 11.63 -7.86
N ASP A 98 -1.35 10.96 -7.84
CA ASP A 98 -2.68 11.56 -7.91
C ASP A 98 -3.67 10.76 -7.06
N MET A 99 -3.85 11.18 -5.82
CA MET A 99 -4.82 10.60 -4.89
C MET A 99 -6.05 11.52 -4.70
N SER A 100 -6.40 12.31 -5.71
CA SER A 100 -7.50 13.30 -5.65
C SER A 100 -8.87 12.71 -5.30
N CYS A 101 -9.04 11.39 -5.45
CA CYS A 101 -10.24 10.68 -5.00
C CYS A 101 -10.38 10.61 -3.48
N PHE A 102 -9.33 10.86 -2.71
CA PHE A 102 -9.36 10.91 -1.25
C PHE A 102 -9.37 12.35 -0.76
N ALA A 103 -10.18 12.61 0.27
CA ALA A 103 -10.19 13.90 0.95
C ALA A 103 -8.89 14.12 1.74
N ASP A 104 -8.60 15.39 2.04
CA ASP A 104 -7.51 15.76 2.96
C ASP A 104 -7.77 15.13 4.34
N ASP A 105 -6.70 14.84 5.07
CA ASP A 105 -6.75 14.33 6.45
C ASP A 105 -7.61 13.05 6.62
N SER A 106 -7.70 12.19 5.59
CA SER A 106 -8.61 11.04 5.59
C SER A 106 -8.03 9.75 6.18
N PHE A 107 -6.71 9.68 6.40
CA PHE A 107 -6.05 8.49 6.94
C PHE A 107 -5.22 8.81 8.19
N ASP A 108 -5.22 7.87 9.13
CA ASP A 108 -4.35 7.93 10.33
C ASP A 108 -2.90 7.59 9.97
N ILE A 109 -2.74 6.68 9.00
CA ILE A 109 -1.46 6.13 8.58
C ILE A 109 -1.43 6.00 7.07
N VAL A 110 -0.30 6.34 6.47
CA VAL A 110 -0.01 6.07 5.05
C VAL A 110 1.26 5.23 4.96
N LEU A 111 1.14 4.01 4.45
CA LEU A 111 2.28 3.15 4.13
C LEU A 111 2.72 3.45 2.69
N ASN A 112 3.92 4.00 2.55
CA ASN A 112 4.52 4.33 1.25
C ASN A 112 5.82 3.52 1.07
N MET A 113 5.68 2.19 0.93
CA MET A 113 6.80 1.25 1.01
C MET A 113 7.48 0.96 -0.33
N GLY A 114 6.88 1.33 -1.46
CA GLY A 114 7.38 0.90 -2.76
C GLY A 114 7.41 1.90 -3.90
N PRO A 115 6.56 2.96 -3.95
CA PRO A 115 6.40 3.77 -5.15
C PRO A 115 7.70 4.41 -5.65
N PHE A 116 8.59 4.83 -4.74
CA PHE A 116 9.81 5.56 -5.08
C PHE A 116 10.81 4.78 -5.91
N TYR A 117 10.74 3.46 -5.92
CA TYR A 117 11.54 2.64 -6.84
C TYR A 117 11.16 2.85 -8.31
N HIS A 118 9.94 3.32 -8.58
CA HIS A 118 9.36 3.50 -9.90
C HIS A 118 9.15 4.95 -10.31
N LEU A 119 9.18 5.88 -9.35
CA LEU A 119 9.07 7.33 -9.60
C LEU A 119 10.46 7.89 -9.94
N ILE A 120 10.76 7.90 -11.24
CA ILE A 120 12.11 8.18 -11.74
C ILE A 120 12.50 9.65 -11.55
N THR A 121 11.56 10.59 -11.78
CA THR A 121 11.83 12.02 -11.67
C THR A 121 11.59 12.54 -10.26
N GLU A 122 12.32 13.60 -9.90
CA GLU A 122 12.13 14.30 -8.64
C GLU A 122 10.70 14.85 -8.52
N GLU A 123 10.17 15.41 -9.59
CA GLU A 123 8.80 15.92 -9.65
C GLU A 123 7.75 14.85 -9.31
N GLN A 124 7.92 13.63 -9.84
CA GLN A 124 7.02 12.51 -9.51
C GLN A 124 7.09 12.15 -8.03
N ARG A 125 8.29 12.07 -7.46
CA ARG A 125 8.49 11.78 -6.03
C ARG A 125 7.90 12.87 -5.14
N GLU A 126 8.08 14.14 -5.52
CA GLU A 126 7.46 15.26 -4.80
C GLU A 126 5.92 15.21 -4.84
N LYS A 127 5.34 14.93 -6.01
CA LYS A 127 3.88 14.79 -6.15
C LYS A 127 3.36 13.66 -5.26
N CYS A 128 3.99 12.49 -5.31
CA CYS A 128 3.62 11.36 -4.46
C CYS A 128 3.69 11.74 -2.97
N MET A 129 4.77 12.38 -2.54
CA MET A 129 4.93 12.79 -1.15
C MET A 129 3.89 13.85 -0.73
N LYS A 130 3.60 14.83 -1.60
CA LYS A 130 2.57 15.85 -1.35
C LYS A 130 1.18 15.21 -1.19
N GLU A 131 0.84 14.24 -2.03
CA GLU A 131 -0.42 13.51 -1.92
C GLU A 131 -0.47 12.65 -0.65
N CYS A 132 0.59 11.90 -0.32
CA CYS A 132 0.66 11.16 0.94
C CYS A 132 0.44 12.07 2.16
N LEU A 133 1.10 13.24 2.19
CA LEU A 133 0.98 14.20 3.29
C LEU A 133 -0.40 14.88 3.32
N ARG A 134 -1.03 15.11 2.16
CA ARG A 134 -2.36 15.71 2.07
C ARG A 134 -3.45 14.78 2.63
N VAL A 135 -3.39 13.51 2.26
CA VAL A 135 -4.40 12.54 2.72
C VAL A 135 -4.16 12.06 4.15
N LEU A 136 -2.94 12.23 4.67
CA LEU A 136 -2.58 11.91 6.05
C LEU A 136 -3.09 12.98 7.00
N ARG A 137 -3.82 12.58 8.05
CA ARG A 137 -4.28 13.51 9.06
C ARG A 137 -3.13 14.15 9.84
N LYS A 138 -3.36 15.31 10.40
CA LYS A 138 -2.39 15.97 11.27
C LYS A 138 -2.00 15.08 12.45
N GLY A 139 -0.70 14.88 12.63
CA GLY A 139 -0.16 13.96 13.65
C GLY A 139 -0.29 12.48 13.30
N GLY A 140 -0.65 12.15 12.06
CA GLY A 140 -0.62 10.79 11.54
C GLY A 140 0.81 10.29 11.26
N LEU A 141 0.93 9.03 10.84
CA LEU A 141 2.18 8.34 10.56
C LEU A 141 2.35 8.09 9.07
N LEU A 142 3.52 8.49 8.51
CA LEU A 142 3.94 8.18 7.14
C LEU A 142 5.18 7.30 7.18
#